data_089a7b8138668e63334ff0c19d2dc4d8
#
_entry.id   089a7b8138668e63334ff0c19d2dc4d8
#
_cell.length_a   1.000
_cell.length_b   1.000
_cell.length_c   1.000
_cell.angle_alpha   90.00
_cell.angle_beta   90.00
_cell.angle_gamma   90.00
#
_symmetry.space_group_name_H-M   'P 1'
#
loop_
_entity.id
_entity.type
_entity.pdbx_description
1 polymer ?
#
loop_
_entity_poly.entity_id
_entity_poly.type
_entity_poly.pdbx_seq_one_letter_code
_entity_poly.pdbx_strand_id
1 'polypeptide(L)'
;MAGVLALACAAEGAFAACNTPATQVTDAALTTLLSGNTVCAARGGDRWQEEHQAGGALWDYKLGDADPVDPRTQVGTWSVTEAGTASVVTYDYGTGSQSYEIWDDGGSYSFCQAGVVNVDNATVVSGINVGCP
;
A
#
# COMPACT_ATOMS: atom_id res chain seq x y z
N MET A 1 -4.61 -40.46 -34.91
CA MET A 1 -5.27 -39.77 -33.79
C MET A 1 -4.29 -38.73 -33.29
N ALA A 2 -4.49 -37.50 -33.69
CA ALA A 2 -3.65 -36.39 -33.25
C ALA A 2 -4.26 -35.83 -31.93
N GLY A 3 -3.58 -36.08 -30.83
CA GLY A 3 -3.91 -35.47 -29.55
C GLY A 3 -3.55 -33.99 -29.59
N VAL A 4 -4.53 -33.14 -29.59
CA VAL A 4 -4.34 -31.70 -29.36
C VAL A 4 -4.03 -31.53 -27.89
N LEU A 5 -2.77 -31.33 -27.57
CA LEU A 5 -2.34 -30.87 -26.26
C LEU A 5 -2.77 -29.42 -26.14
N ALA A 6 -3.90 -29.16 -25.53
CA ALA A 6 -4.29 -27.82 -25.15
C ALA A 6 -3.28 -27.36 -24.08
N LEU A 7 -2.33 -26.55 -24.51
CA LEU A 7 -1.48 -25.80 -23.59
C LEU A 7 -2.40 -24.78 -22.92
N ALA A 8 -2.91 -25.12 -21.74
CA ALA A 8 -3.51 -24.14 -20.88
C ALA A 8 -2.37 -23.20 -20.51
N CYS A 9 -2.27 -22.07 -21.20
CA CYS A 9 -1.61 -20.91 -20.65
C CYS A 9 -2.35 -20.59 -19.36
N ALA A 10 -1.82 -21.05 -18.23
CA ALA A 10 -2.07 -20.37 -16.98
C ALA A 10 -1.54 -18.97 -17.23
N ALA A 11 -2.43 -18.05 -17.60
CA ALA A 11 -2.18 -16.66 -17.37
C ALA A 11 -1.90 -16.61 -15.87
N GLU A 12 -0.63 -16.43 -15.51
CA GLU A 12 -0.29 -15.89 -14.22
C GLU A 12 -1.02 -14.56 -14.20
N GLY A 13 -2.25 -14.60 -13.66
CA GLY A 13 -3.11 -13.48 -13.65
C GLY A 13 -2.34 -12.38 -12.96
N ALA A 14 -2.14 -11.27 -13.63
CA ALA A 14 -1.94 -10.01 -12.94
C ALA A 14 -2.88 -10.11 -11.73
N PHE A 15 -2.31 -10.18 -10.51
CA PHE A 15 -3.09 -10.27 -9.30
C PHE A 15 -4.19 -9.24 -9.45
N ALA A 16 -5.44 -9.65 -9.29
CA ALA A 16 -6.56 -8.73 -9.28
C ALA A 16 -6.46 -7.98 -7.95
N ALA A 17 -5.45 -7.15 -7.84
CA ALA A 17 -5.34 -6.18 -6.78
C ALA A 17 -6.67 -5.42 -6.80
N CYS A 18 -7.20 -5.11 -5.63
CA CYS A 18 -8.52 -4.48 -5.49
C CYS A 18 -9.71 -5.41 -5.78
N ASN A 19 -9.49 -6.71 -5.85
CA ASN A 19 -10.54 -7.71 -6.06
C ASN A 19 -10.12 -9.07 -5.52
N THR A 20 -11.07 -9.99 -5.36
CA THR A 20 -10.76 -11.38 -5.03
C THR A 20 -9.81 -12.00 -6.07
N PRO A 21 -8.82 -12.84 -5.69
CA PRO A 21 -8.65 -13.48 -4.39
C PRO A 21 -7.98 -12.63 -3.29
N ALA A 22 -7.56 -11.40 -3.56
CA ALA A 22 -7.10 -10.49 -2.52
C ALA A 22 -8.22 -10.18 -1.52
N THR A 23 -7.87 -9.84 -0.30
CA THR A 23 -8.79 -9.52 0.77
C THR A 23 -8.71 -8.05 1.13
N GLN A 24 -9.82 -7.34 1.07
CA GLN A 24 -9.86 -5.95 1.52
C GLN A 24 -9.63 -5.86 3.03
N VAL A 25 -8.77 -4.97 3.44
CA VAL A 25 -8.55 -4.65 4.85
C VAL A 25 -9.52 -3.55 5.26
N THR A 26 -10.42 -3.84 6.19
CA THR A 26 -11.54 -2.97 6.53
C THR A 26 -11.58 -2.63 8.01
N ASP A 27 -12.31 -1.56 8.35
CA ASP A 27 -12.64 -1.17 9.72
C ASP A 27 -11.42 -1.08 10.64
N ALA A 28 -11.52 -1.59 11.86
CA ALA A 28 -10.44 -1.55 12.84
C ALA A 28 -9.17 -2.28 12.39
N ALA A 29 -9.28 -3.28 11.53
CA ALA A 29 -8.11 -3.98 10.98
C ALA A 29 -7.26 -3.05 10.11
N LEU A 30 -7.86 -2.12 9.37
CA LEU A 30 -7.14 -1.12 8.59
C LEU A 30 -6.38 -0.15 9.49
N THR A 31 -7.01 0.36 10.52
CA THR A 31 -6.36 1.22 11.53
C THR A 31 -5.20 0.49 12.20
N THR A 32 -5.39 -0.75 12.61
CA THR A 32 -4.37 -1.57 13.28
C THR A 32 -3.19 -1.86 12.34
N LEU A 33 -3.46 -2.11 11.07
CA LEU A 33 -2.40 -2.35 10.07
C LEU A 33 -1.47 -1.15 9.95
N LEU A 34 -2.00 0.05 9.94
CA LEU A 34 -1.24 1.27 9.64
C LEU A 34 -0.67 1.95 10.89
N SER A 35 -1.45 2.05 11.95
CA SER A 35 -1.08 2.83 13.14
C SER A 35 0.19 2.32 13.82
N GLY A 36 1.18 3.18 13.93
CA GLY A 36 2.48 2.85 14.52
C GLY A 36 3.38 2.00 13.63
N ASN A 37 3.07 1.89 12.34
CA ASN A 37 3.79 1.08 11.37
C ASN A 37 4.29 1.91 10.18
N THR A 38 5.19 1.33 9.42
CA THR A 38 5.81 1.93 8.26
C THR A 38 5.41 1.18 7.00
N VAL A 39 4.87 1.89 6.02
CA VAL A 39 4.58 1.36 4.70
C VAL A 39 5.78 1.56 3.80
N CYS A 40 6.23 0.48 3.18
CA CYS A 40 7.34 0.45 2.25
C CYS A 40 6.82 0.16 0.86
N ALA A 41 7.15 1.01 -0.10
CA ALA A 41 6.75 0.81 -1.48
C ALA A 41 7.81 1.32 -2.46
N ALA A 42 7.72 0.86 -3.70
CA ALA A 42 8.57 1.32 -4.79
C ALA A 42 7.72 1.54 -6.04
N ARG A 43 8.02 2.61 -6.76
CA ARG A 43 7.38 2.90 -8.04
C ARG A 43 8.34 3.70 -8.92
N GLY A 44 8.58 3.21 -10.13
CA GLY A 44 9.36 3.93 -11.12
C GLY A 44 10.80 4.24 -10.70
N GLY A 45 11.45 3.36 -9.92
CA GLY A 45 12.80 3.58 -9.39
C GLY A 45 12.85 4.32 -8.06
N ASP A 46 11.78 4.98 -7.65
CA ASP A 46 11.66 5.58 -6.35
C ASP A 46 11.22 4.55 -5.30
N ARG A 47 11.88 4.56 -4.18
CA ARG A 47 11.47 3.81 -2.98
C ARG A 47 11.14 4.80 -1.88
N TRP A 48 9.98 4.60 -1.25
CA TRP A 48 9.58 5.46 -0.14
C TRP A 48 9.15 4.66 1.07
N GLN A 49 9.22 5.32 2.19
CA GLN A 49 8.83 4.82 3.50
C GLN A 49 7.90 5.84 4.13
N GLU A 50 6.67 5.47 4.34
CA GLU A 50 5.68 6.33 4.98
C GLU A 50 5.35 5.79 6.37
N GLU A 51 5.68 6.56 7.38
CA GLU A 51 5.43 6.22 8.77
C GLU A 51 4.09 6.78 9.21
N HIS A 52 3.23 5.88 9.66
CA HIS A 52 1.90 6.21 10.13
C HIS A 52 1.91 6.35 11.66
N GLN A 53 2.22 7.51 12.16
CA GLN A 53 2.26 7.73 13.61
C GLN A 53 0.86 7.62 14.22
N ALA A 54 0.76 7.04 15.41
CA ALA A 54 -0.51 6.76 16.07
C ALA A 54 -1.38 8.00 16.29
N GLY A 55 -0.78 9.18 16.36
CA GLY A 55 -1.49 10.46 16.50
C GLY A 55 -2.00 11.06 15.18
N GLY A 56 -1.82 10.38 14.03
CA GLY A 56 -2.26 10.84 12.71
C GLY A 56 -1.22 11.64 11.93
N ALA A 57 -0.01 11.83 12.44
CA ALA A 57 1.08 12.41 11.67
C ALA A 57 1.62 11.40 10.66
N LEU A 58 1.87 11.87 9.44
CA LEU A 58 2.50 11.09 8.38
C LEU A 58 3.90 11.63 8.15
N TRP A 59 4.88 10.75 8.28
CA TRP A 59 6.29 11.06 8.03
C TRP A 59 6.80 10.25 6.86
N ASP A 60 7.66 10.83 6.06
CA ASP A 60 8.18 10.19 4.87
C ASP A 60 9.67 10.47 4.71
N TYR A 61 10.37 9.55 4.07
CA TYR A 61 11.64 9.77 3.43
C TYR A 61 11.77 8.85 2.21
N LYS A 62 12.37 9.35 1.16
CA LYS A 62 12.54 8.64 -0.10
C LYS A 62 13.97 8.16 -0.25
N LEU A 63 14.09 7.01 -0.91
CA LEU A 63 15.36 6.49 -1.41
C LEU A 63 15.25 6.43 -2.93
N GLY A 64 15.95 7.31 -3.63
CA GLY A 64 16.17 7.15 -5.06
C GLY A 64 17.26 6.12 -5.34
N ASP A 65 17.24 5.47 -6.49
CA ASP A 65 18.23 4.45 -6.86
C ASP A 65 19.68 4.97 -6.90
N ALA A 66 19.86 6.26 -7.08
CA ALA A 66 21.16 6.93 -7.16
C ALA A 66 21.30 8.14 -6.24
N ASP A 67 20.27 8.43 -5.46
CA ASP A 67 20.22 9.66 -4.66
C ASP A 67 20.47 9.39 -3.17
N PRO A 68 21.01 10.37 -2.44
CA PRO A 68 21.06 10.28 -0.98
C PRO A 68 19.64 10.19 -0.41
N VAL A 69 19.54 9.56 0.75
CA VAL A 69 18.29 9.46 1.50
C VAL A 69 17.78 10.86 1.80
N ASP A 70 16.55 11.16 1.40
CA ASP A 70 15.89 12.39 1.82
C ASP A 70 15.77 12.44 3.35
N PRO A 71 15.91 13.61 3.96
CA PRO A 71 15.70 13.73 5.39
C PRO A 71 14.31 13.28 5.78
N ARG A 72 14.21 12.48 6.84
CA ARG A 72 12.94 12.08 7.42
C ARG A 72 12.21 13.31 7.93
N THR A 73 11.01 13.57 7.42
CA THR A 73 10.22 14.76 7.77
C THR A 73 8.73 14.46 7.76
N GLN A 74 7.97 15.23 8.51
CA GLN A 74 6.52 15.17 8.44
C GLN A 74 6.06 15.76 7.11
N VAL A 75 5.30 14.97 6.35
CA VAL A 75 4.78 15.36 5.02
C VAL A 75 3.29 15.63 5.03
N GLY A 76 2.60 15.25 6.07
CA GLY A 76 1.16 15.44 6.16
C GLY A 76 0.53 14.72 7.33
N THR A 77 -0.72 14.35 7.14
CA THR A 77 -1.51 13.59 8.11
C THR A 77 -2.18 12.40 7.43
N TRP A 78 -2.56 11.43 8.23
CA TRP A 78 -3.33 10.28 7.77
C TRP A 78 -4.49 10.00 8.72
N SER A 79 -5.56 9.42 8.19
CA SER A 79 -6.70 8.98 8.97
C SER A 79 -7.37 7.78 8.30
N VAL A 80 -8.09 6.99 9.07
CA VAL A 80 -8.88 5.87 8.57
C VAL A 80 -10.35 6.17 8.77
N THR A 81 -11.14 5.93 7.73
CA THR A 81 -12.60 5.86 7.80
C THR A 81 -12.97 4.39 7.88
N GLU A 82 -13.57 3.99 8.99
CA GLU A 82 -14.04 2.62 9.22
C GLU A 82 -15.50 2.53 8.76
N ALA A 83 -15.73 1.94 7.59
CA ALA A 83 -17.03 1.90 6.93
C ALA A 83 -17.26 0.59 6.15
N GLY A 84 -16.89 -0.56 6.73
CA GLY A 84 -17.02 -1.86 6.07
C GLY A 84 -16.23 -1.87 4.75
N THR A 85 -16.86 -2.28 3.66
CA THR A 85 -16.22 -2.31 2.33
C THR A 85 -15.92 -0.93 1.75
N ALA A 86 -16.40 0.14 2.36
CA ALA A 86 -16.07 1.52 2.03
C ALA A 86 -14.94 2.09 2.91
N SER A 87 -14.29 1.25 3.73
CA SER A 87 -13.16 1.67 4.55
C SER A 87 -12.02 2.15 3.69
N VAL A 88 -11.45 3.31 4.03
CA VAL A 88 -10.32 3.93 3.33
C VAL A 88 -9.34 4.54 4.31
N VAL A 89 -8.08 4.59 3.92
CA VAL A 89 -7.10 5.49 4.50
C VAL A 89 -7.06 6.77 3.68
N THR A 90 -7.06 7.90 4.34
CA THR A 90 -6.97 9.22 3.71
C THR A 90 -5.66 9.89 4.11
N TYR A 91 -4.92 10.34 3.10
CA TYR A 91 -3.67 11.09 3.25
C TYR A 91 -3.92 12.53 2.84
N ASP A 92 -3.52 13.46 3.70
CA ASP A 92 -3.56 14.90 3.44
C ASP A 92 -2.14 15.45 3.49
N TYR A 93 -1.65 15.89 2.32
CA TYR A 93 -0.31 16.47 2.16
C TYR A 93 -0.32 18.01 2.16
N GLY A 94 -1.43 18.63 2.51
CA GLY A 94 -1.58 20.08 2.54
C GLY A 94 -1.97 20.73 1.20
N THR A 95 -1.82 20.01 0.09
CA THR A 95 -2.19 20.44 -1.27
C THR A 95 -3.44 19.74 -1.79
N GLY A 96 -4.02 18.88 -1.01
CA GLY A 96 -5.16 18.04 -1.30
C GLY A 96 -5.06 16.72 -0.58
N SER A 97 -6.17 15.99 -0.51
CA SER A 97 -6.23 14.68 0.11
C SER A 97 -6.49 13.58 -0.90
N GLN A 98 -5.97 12.39 -0.63
CA GLN A 98 -6.19 11.17 -1.40
C GLN A 98 -6.64 10.06 -0.47
N SER A 99 -7.63 9.30 -0.90
CA SER A 99 -8.16 8.16 -0.13
C SER A 99 -7.98 6.87 -0.89
N TYR A 100 -7.58 5.82 -0.18
CA TYR A 100 -7.30 4.50 -0.77
C TYR A 100 -7.97 3.40 0.03
N GLU A 101 -8.53 2.43 -0.66
CA GLU A 101 -8.77 1.11 -0.12
C GLU A 101 -7.44 0.35 -0.06
N ILE A 102 -7.25 -0.49 0.95
CA ILE A 102 -6.09 -1.36 1.05
C ILE A 102 -6.53 -2.80 0.93
N TRP A 103 -5.84 -3.54 0.08
CA TRP A 103 -6.08 -4.94 -0.17
C TRP A 103 -4.85 -5.77 0.16
N ASP A 104 -5.07 -6.87 0.89
CA ASP A 104 -4.06 -7.86 1.23
C ASP A 104 -3.98 -8.89 0.10
N ASP A 105 -2.85 -8.94 -0.57
CA ASP A 105 -2.57 -9.83 -1.70
C ASP A 105 -1.89 -11.14 -1.26
N GLY A 106 -1.81 -11.41 0.05
CA GLY A 106 -1.21 -12.63 0.59
C GLY A 106 0.27 -12.52 0.94
N GLY A 107 0.73 -11.35 1.35
CA GLY A 107 2.13 -11.08 1.77
C GLY A 107 2.59 -9.69 1.40
N SER A 108 1.85 -9.04 0.55
CA SER A 108 2.00 -7.63 0.19
C SER A 108 0.63 -6.97 0.13
N TYR A 109 0.62 -5.66 -0.03
CA TYR A 109 -0.60 -4.86 -0.05
C TYR A 109 -0.69 -4.02 -1.31
N SER A 110 -1.90 -3.81 -1.76
CA SER A 110 -2.23 -2.88 -2.84
C SER A 110 -3.07 -1.73 -2.30
N PHE A 111 -2.78 -0.53 -2.78
CA PHE A 111 -3.54 0.68 -2.50
C PHE A 111 -4.36 1.02 -3.72
N CYS A 112 -5.66 1.09 -3.57
CA CYS A 112 -6.61 1.14 -4.67
C CYS A 112 -7.56 2.33 -4.56
N GLN A 113 -7.88 2.92 -5.71
CA GLN A 113 -8.92 3.95 -5.83
C GLN A 113 -9.91 3.52 -6.90
N ALA A 114 -11.19 3.43 -6.56
CA ALA A 114 -12.25 3.05 -7.48
C ALA A 114 -11.93 1.78 -8.31
N GLY A 115 -11.36 0.75 -7.65
CA GLY A 115 -10.98 -0.50 -8.29
C GLY A 115 -9.69 -0.45 -9.12
N VAL A 116 -8.99 0.68 -9.14
CA VAL A 116 -7.72 0.86 -9.85
C VAL A 116 -6.57 0.83 -8.87
N VAL A 117 -5.56 0.02 -9.17
CA VAL A 117 -4.32 -0.07 -8.39
C VAL A 117 -3.50 1.20 -8.59
N ASN A 118 -3.18 1.88 -7.50
CA ASN A 118 -2.28 3.03 -7.51
C ASN A 118 -0.88 2.66 -7.01
N VAL A 119 -0.81 1.80 -6.01
CA VAL A 119 0.43 1.23 -5.47
C VAL A 119 0.22 -0.26 -5.29
N ASP A 120 1.15 -1.05 -5.76
CA ASP A 120 1.18 -2.51 -5.57
C ASP A 120 2.46 -2.94 -4.85
N ASN A 121 2.50 -4.18 -4.44
CA ASN A 121 3.66 -4.77 -3.76
C ASN A 121 4.16 -3.96 -2.56
N ALA A 122 3.29 -3.20 -1.91
CA ALA A 122 3.65 -2.52 -0.68
C ALA A 122 3.81 -3.54 0.45
N THR A 123 4.77 -3.28 1.34
CA THR A 123 4.93 -4.04 2.58
C THR A 123 4.68 -3.13 3.77
N VAL A 124 4.17 -3.69 4.85
CA VAL A 124 4.00 -2.96 6.11
C VAL A 124 4.95 -3.54 7.13
N VAL A 125 5.87 -2.72 7.58
CA VAL A 125 6.86 -3.07 8.58
C VAL A 125 6.41 -2.55 9.94
N SER A 126 6.53 -3.39 10.95
CA SER A 126 6.16 -3.02 12.31
C SER A 126 7.09 -1.94 12.88
N GLY A 127 6.50 -0.88 13.36
CA GLY A 127 7.23 0.19 14.04
C GLY A 127 7.44 1.46 13.20
N ILE A 128 7.93 2.48 13.90
CA ILE A 128 8.28 3.79 13.37
C ILE A 128 9.79 3.95 13.37
N ASN A 129 10.33 4.69 12.40
CA ASN A 129 11.76 4.89 12.22
C ASN A 129 12.54 3.56 12.06
N VAL A 130 11.94 2.65 11.33
CA VAL A 130 12.51 1.35 10.95
C VAL A 130 12.85 1.37 9.47
N GLY A 131 13.91 0.71 9.07
CA GLY A 131 14.28 0.61 7.65
C GLY A 131 13.31 -0.27 6.88
N CYS A 132 13.05 0.05 5.63
CA CYS A 132 12.41 -0.86 4.68
C CYS A 132 13.41 -1.91 4.18
N PRO A 133 12.95 -3.14 3.95
CA PRO A 133 13.80 -4.17 3.36
C PRO A 133 14.25 -3.85 1.94
#